data_083603614344c35c810cf2281b322792
#
_entry.id   083603614344c35c810cf2281b322792
#
_cell.length_a   1.000
_cell.length_b   1.000
_cell.length_c   1.000
_cell.angle_alpha   90.00
_cell.angle_beta   90.00
_cell.angle_gamma   90.00
#
_symmetry.space_group_name_H-M   'P 1'
#
loop_
_entity.id
_entity.type
_entity.pdbx_description
1 polymer ?
#
loop_
_entity_poly.entity_id
_entity_poly.type
_entity_poly.pdbx_seq_one_letter_code
_entity_poly.pdbx_strand_id
1 'polypeptide(L)'
;MGLAVKDAIQKGATQIEIMLGGTGTSDGGKGFLESLNYDFMTGRSYLDTLASPVTLLGLTDVTNPYHGPQGFAAVFGPQKGGSLSQIEETDQIASNFAKKVFYQKTIDLQTIPGSGAAGGLGGAIVLLGGTLTSGFSRIAELLNLDNSLQSCDLVITGEGCLDTQSQSGKVPVAIARMAKKYQVPTIALCGSVKIETGLAAEDFLAVFSIQQQPISLEAAIDKTTTLSNIKILAANLMLLIAQFNK
;
A
#
# COMPACT_ATOMS: atom_id res chain seq x y z
N MET A 1 -8.61 -2.60 -16.31
CA MET A 1 -8.05 -3.61 -15.39
C MET A 1 -8.55 -5.03 -15.74
N GLY A 2 -9.85 -5.35 -15.65
CA GLY A 2 -10.32 -6.72 -15.87
C GLY A 2 -10.06 -7.30 -17.26
N LEU A 3 -10.08 -6.48 -18.32
CA LEU A 3 -9.66 -6.93 -19.63
C LEU A 3 -8.18 -7.33 -19.67
N ALA A 4 -7.32 -6.62 -18.95
CA ALA A 4 -5.91 -6.99 -18.83
C ALA A 4 -5.74 -8.30 -18.07
N VAL A 5 -6.56 -8.55 -17.05
CA VAL A 5 -6.60 -9.84 -16.33
C VAL A 5 -7.01 -10.97 -17.29
N LYS A 6 -8.06 -10.77 -18.10
CA LYS A 6 -8.45 -11.76 -19.12
C LYS A 6 -7.33 -12.05 -20.12
N ASP A 7 -6.67 -11.02 -20.62
CA ASP A 7 -5.57 -11.16 -21.58
C ASP A 7 -4.39 -11.93 -20.95
N ALA A 8 -4.05 -11.63 -19.70
CA ALA A 8 -3.00 -12.36 -18.99
C ALA A 8 -3.35 -13.85 -18.83
N ILE A 9 -4.60 -14.16 -18.44
CA ILE A 9 -5.08 -15.54 -18.32
C ILE A 9 -5.01 -16.27 -19.67
N GLN A 10 -5.46 -15.62 -20.73
CA GLN A 10 -5.39 -16.21 -22.10
C GLN A 10 -3.96 -16.47 -22.55
N LYS A 11 -2.99 -15.72 -22.01
CA LYS A 11 -1.55 -15.93 -22.22
C LYS A 11 -0.92 -16.94 -21.26
N GLY A 12 -1.72 -17.58 -20.44
CA GLY A 12 -1.27 -18.68 -19.55
C GLY A 12 -0.91 -18.26 -18.13
N ALA A 13 -1.25 -17.04 -17.70
CA ALA A 13 -1.03 -16.65 -16.32
C ALA A 13 -1.96 -17.44 -15.38
N THR A 14 -1.39 -18.04 -14.35
CA THR A 14 -2.11 -18.79 -13.30
C THR A 14 -2.15 -18.04 -11.98
N GLN A 15 -1.31 -17.02 -11.83
CA GLN A 15 -1.28 -16.11 -10.67
C GLN A 15 -1.21 -14.67 -11.19
N ILE A 16 -2.10 -13.82 -10.68
CA ILE A 16 -2.17 -12.41 -11.07
C ILE A 16 -2.16 -11.55 -9.81
N GLU A 17 -1.16 -10.70 -9.70
CA GLU A 17 -1.01 -9.75 -8.62
C GLU A 17 -1.41 -8.35 -9.10
N ILE A 18 -2.34 -7.72 -8.39
CA ILE A 18 -2.93 -6.43 -8.75
C ILE A 18 -2.56 -5.41 -7.67
N MET A 19 -1.74 -4.42 -8.03
CA MET A 19 -1.39 -3.33 -7.12
C MET A 19 -2.55 -2.34 -7.01
N LEU A 20 -3.04 -2.12 -5.80
CA LEU A 20 -4.23 -1.32 -5.49
C LEU A 20 -3.87 0.12 -5.06
N GLY A 21 -2.83 0.70 -5.67
CA GLY A 21 -2.40 2.06 -5.41
C GLY A 21 -2.63 3.00 -6.59
N GLY A 22 -2.86 4.29 -6.34
CA GLY A 22 -2.89 5.34 -7.36
C GLY A 22 -4.02 5.23 -8.40
N THR A 23 -5.13 4.59 -8.08
CA THR A 23 -6.25 4.38 -9.02
C THR A 23 -7.17 5.60 -9.11
N GLY A 24 -7.63 5.91 -10.34
CA GLY A 24 -8.64 6.95 -10.60
C GLY A 24 -10.09 6.48 -10.41
N THR A 25 -10.34 5.17 -10.26
CA THR A 25 -11.70 4.61 -10.15
C THR A 25 -12.28 4.76 -8.75
N SER A 26 -13.59 4.86 -8.65
CA SER A 26 -14.37 4.92 -7.39
C SER A 26 -15.75 4.30 -7.58
N ASP A 27 -15.83 3.23 -8.37
CA ASP A 27 -17.08 2.57 -8.78
C ASP A 27 -17.40 1.31 -7.96
N GLY A 28 -16.72 1.11 -6.82
CA GLY A 28 -16.86 -0.10 -6.02
C GLY A 28 -16.27 -1.35 -6.67
N GLY A 29 -15.44 -1.19 -7.71
CA GLY A 29 -14.91 -2.29 -8.50
C GLY A 29 -15.91 -2.87 -9.50
N LYS A 30 -17.05 -2.19 -9.75
CA LYS A 30 -18.11 -2.66 -10.63
C LYS A 30 -17.59 -2.93 -12.05
N GLY A 31 -16.88 -1.98 -12.66
CA GLY A 31 -16.34 -2.16 -13.99
C GLY A 31 -15.33 -3.30 -14.10
N PHE A 32 -14.61 -3.60 -13.02
CA PHE A 32 -13.74 -4.78 -12.94
C PHE A 32 -14.55 -6.08 -12.95
N LEU A 33 -15.59 -6.18 -12.13
CA LEU A 33 -16.49 -7.33 -12.06
C LEU A 33 -17.20 -7.56 -13.41
N GLU A 34 -17.75 -6.51 -14.00
CA GLU A 34 -18.41 -6.57 -15.30
C GLU A 34 -17.47 -7.05 -16.41
N SER A 35 -16.22 -6.57 -16.44
CA SER A 35 -15.23 -6.98 -17.43
C SER A 35 -14.82 -8.45 -17.30
N LEU A 36 -14.99 -9.05 -16.11
CA LEU A 36 -14.78 -10.47 -15.85
C LEU A 36 -16.10 -11.29 -15.90
N ASN A 37 -17.16 -10.72 -16.48
CA ASN A 37 -18.47 -11.35 -16.63
C ASN A 37 -19.04 -11.86 -15.30
N TYR A 38 -18.83 -11.10 -14.21
CA TYR A 38 -19.37 -11.48 -12.91
C TYR A 38 -20.88 -11.36 -12.90
N ASP A 39 -21.55 -12.47 -12.67
CA ASP A 39 -23.01 -12.53 -12.50
C ASP A 39 -23.38 -12.30 -11.02
N PHE A 40 -23.98 -11.16 -10.74
CA PHE A 40 -24.40 -10.77 -9.40
C PHE A 40 -25.51 -11.65 -8.79
N MET A 41 -26.20 -12.47 -9.58
CA MET A 41 -27.21 -13.39 -9.08
C MET A 41 -26.61 -14.72 -8.65
N THR A 42 -25.79 -15.30 -9.50
CA THR A 42 -25.14 -16.60 -9.25
C THR A 42 -23.78 -16.48 -8.56
N GLY A 43 -23.13 -15.31 -8.69
CA GLY A 43 -21.77 -15.04 -8.25
C GLY A 43 -20.70 -15.76 -9.07
N ARG A 44 -21.05 -16.25 -10.24
CA ARG A 44 -20.10 -16.81 -11.19
C ARG A 44 -19.45 -15.73 -12.03
N SER A 45 -18.26 -16.00 -12.48
CA SER A 45 -17.44 -15.11 -13.29
C SER A 45 -16.77 -15.85 -14.45
N TYR A 46 -16.02 -15.12 -15.26
CA TYR A 46 -15.14 -15.70 -16.25
C TYR A 46 -14.15 -16.71 -15.62
N LEU A 47 -13.71 -16.49 -14.38
CA LEU A 47 -12.77 -17.38 -13.70
C LEU A 47 -13.33 -18.78 -13.46
N ASP A 48 -14.65 -18.88 -13.26
CA ASP A 48 -15.35 -20.17 -13.05
C ASP A 48 -15.47 -21.01 -14.34
N THR A 49 -15.15 -20.43 -15.49
CA THR A 49 -15.17 -21.12 -16.81
C THR A 49 -13.82 -21.71 -17.18
N LEU A 50 -12.79 -21.45 -16.39
CA LEU A 50 -11.42 -21.87 -16.69
C LEU A 50 -11.20 -23.34 -16.31
N ALA A 51 -10.42 -24.04 -17.13
CA ALA A 51 -10.05 -25.43 -16.87
C ALA A 51 -9.11 -25.59 -15.67
N SER A 52 -8.34 -24.55 -15.37
CA SER A 52 -7.43 -24.51 -14.21
C SER A 52 -7.70 -23.26 -13.37
N PRO A 53 -7.62 -23.35 -12.04
CA PRO A 53 -7.84 -22.19 -11.19
C PRO A 53 -6.77 -21.12 -11.39
N VAL A 54 -7.19 -19.87 -11.34
CA VAL A 54 -6.32 -18.68 -11.36
C VAL A 54 -6.39 -18.00 -10.01
N THR A 55 -5.23 -17.73 -9.42
CA THR A 55 -5.11 -17.00 -8.17
C THR A 55 -5.08 -15.50 -8.44
N LEU A 56 -5.98 -14.74 -7.81
CA LEU A 56 -5.95 -13.28 -7.78
C LEU A 56 -5.45 -12.80 -6.43
N LEU A 57 -4.46 -11.93 -6.44
CA LEU A 57 -3.90 -11.29 -5.25
C LEU A 57 -3.97 -9.77 -5.39
N GLY A 58 -4.73 -9.11 -4.52
CA GLY A 58 -4.75 -7.66 -4.41
C GLY A 58 -3.69 -7.19 -3.43
N LEU A 59 -2.78 -6.33 -3.88
CA LEU A 59 -1.72 -5.76 -3.06
C LEU A 59 -2.13 -4.36 -2.59
N THR A 60 -2.31 -4.21 -1.28
CA THR A 60 -2.73 -2.92 -0.67
C THR A 60 -2.08 -2.70 0.68
N ASP A 61 -1.68 -1.47 0.95
CA ASP A 61 -1.14 -1.05 2.26
C ASP A 61 -2.16 -0.19 3.04
N VAL A 62 -3.41 -0.08 2.53
CA VAL A 62 -4.52 0.54 3.25
C VAL A 62 -5.50 -0.51 3.73
N THR A 63 -6.09 -0.26 4.91
CA THR A 63 -7.04 -1.19 5.56
C THR A 63 -8.49 -0.72 5.50
N ASN A 64 -8.76 0.35 4.74
CA ASN A 64 -10.08 0.96 4.66
C ASN A 64 -11.17 -0.07 4.31
N PRO A 65 -12.30 -0.08 5.05
CA PRO A 65 -13.45 -0.90 4.72
C PRO A 65 -14.12 -0.43 3.44
N TYR A 66 -15.10 -1.18 2.98
CA TYR A 66 -15.74 -0.92 1.70
C TYR A 66 -16.58 0.37 1.68
N HIS A 67 -17.36 0.65 2.73
CA HIS A 67 -18.24 1.84 2.82
C HIS A 67 -18.19 2.49 4.20
N GLY A 68 -18.94 3.60 4.38
CA GLY A 68 -19.05 4.35 5.62
C GLY A 68 -17.94 5.41 5.76
N PRO A 69 -17.81 6.05 6.95
CA PRO A 69 -16.89 7.17 7.15
C PRO A 69 -15.42 6.88 6.86
N GLN A 70 -15.01 5.62 6.96
CA GLN A 70 -13.67 5.12 6.62
C GLN A 70 -13.63 4.36 5.29
N GLY A 71 -14.75 4.31 4.57
CA GLY A 71 -14.89 3.62 3.30
C GLY A 71 -14.22 4.37 2.13
N PHE A 72 -14.17 3.69 0.99
CA PHE A 72 -13.44 4.23 -0.16
C PHE A 72 -14.00 5.55 -0.69
N ALA A 73 -15.32 5.76 -0.64
CA ALA A 73 -15.93 6.98 -1.13
C ALA A 73 -15.57 8.18 -0.25
N ALA A 74 -15.73 8.04 1.08
CA ALA A 74 -15.47 9.10 2.03
C ALA A 74 -13.98 9.49 2.11
N VAL A 75 -13.08 8.50 2.16
CA VAL A 75 -11.65 8.74 2.36
C VAL A 75 -10.93 9.15 1.08
N PHE A 76 -11.22 8.50 -0.04
CA PHE A 76 -10.48 8.72 -1.28
C PHE A 76 -11.24 9.54 -2.34
N GLY A 77 -12.54 9.76 -2.14
CA GLY A 77 -13.38 10.54 -3.07
C GLY A 77 -12.91 12.00 -3.24
N PRO A 78 -12.58 12.74 -2.17
CA PRO A 78 -12.15 14.13 -2.27
C PRO A 78 -10.91 14.31 -3.15
N GLN A 79 -9.87 13.49 -2.98
CA GLN A 79 -8.65 13.58 -3.78
C GLN A 79 -8.85 13.19 -5.26
N LYS A 80 -9.96 12.52 -5.58
CA LYS A 80 -10.37 12.16 -6.93
C LYS A 80 -11.32 13.19 -7.56
N GLY A 81 -11.55 14.31 -6.88
CA GLY A 81 -12.38 15.40 -7.38
C GLY A 81 -13.89 15.22 -7.15
N GLY A 82 -14.30 14.27 -6.32
CA GLY A 82 -15.71 14.07 -5.98
C GLY A 82 -16.26 15.22 -5.14
N SER A 83 -17.46 15.73 -5.50
CA SER A 83 -18.21 16.64 -4.64
C SER A 83 -18.79 15.91 -3.43
N LEU A 84 -19.16 16.63 -2.39
CA LEU A 84 -19.77 16.03 -1.19
C LEU A 84 -20.99 15.16 -1.54
N SER A 85 -21.87 15.67 -2.39
CA SER A 85 -23.06 14.91 -2.82
C SER A 85 -22.72 13.64 -3.60
N GLN A 86 -21.71 13.67 -4.46
CA GLN A 86 -21.24 12.49 -5.18
C GLN A 86 -20.59 11.46 -4.26
N ILE A 87 -19.87 11.90 -3.24
CA ILE A 87 -19.26 11.04 -2.24
C ILE A 87 -20.34 10.33 -1.41
N GLU A 88 -21.36 11.09 -0.92
CA GLU A 88 -22.48 10.54 -0.18
C GLU A 88 -23.30 9.53 -1.01
N GLU A 89 -23.60 9.85 -2.26
CA GLU A 89 -24.29 8.95 -3.18
C GLU A 89 -23.48 7.69 -3.43
N THR A 90 -22.18 7.82 -3.68
CA THR A 90 -21.27 6.68 -3.90
C THR A 90 -21.20 5.78 -2.67
N ASP A 91 -21.12 6.37 -1.47
CA ASP A 91 -21.09 5.59 -0.22
C ASP A 91 -22.40 4.85 0.01
N GLN A 92 -23.55 5.49 -0.27
CA GLN A 92 -24.85 4.84 -0.18
C GLN A 92 -24.98 3.67 -1.15
N ILE A 93 -24.52 3.82 -2.40
CA ILE A 93 -24.47 2.74 -3.39
C ILE A 93 -23.58 1.61 -2.90
N ALA A 94 -22.39 1.93 -2.37
CA ALA A 94 -21.45 0.95 -1.84
C ALA A 94 -22.05 0.18 -0.64
N SER A 95 -22.74 0.87 0.28
CA SER A 95 -23.43 0.25 1.42
C SER A 95 -24.51 -0.72 0.96
N ASN A 96 -25.36 -0.32 0.01
CA ASN A 96 -26.41 -1.17 -0.52
C ASN A 96 -25.83 -2.40 -1.24
N PHE A 97 -24.75 -2.21 -1.99
CA PHE A 97 -24.05 -3.30 -2.65
C PHE A 97 -23.45 -4.28 -1.65
N ALA A 98 -22.74 -3.80 -0.62
CA ALA A 98 -22.16 -4.64 0.43
C ALA A 98 -23.23 -5.48 1.16
N LYS A 99 -24.38 -4.88 1.49
CA LYS A 99 -25.53 -5.61 2.07
C LYS A 99 -26.02 -6.71 1.13
N LYS A 100 -26.20 -6.41 -0.16
CA LYS A 100 -26.62 -7.41 -1.15
C LYS A 100 -25.63 -8.57 -1.24
N VAL A 101 -24.34 -8.29 -1.27
CA VAL A 101 -23.26 -9.29 -1.27
C VAL A 101 -23.34 -10.16 -0.02
N PHE A 102 -23.49 -9.55 1.16
CA PHE A 102 -23.62 -10.28 2.42
C PHE A 102 -24.77 -11.28 2.40
N TYR A 103 -25.96 -10.83 1.97
CA TYR A 103 -27.14 -11.71 1.90
C TYR A 103 -27.02 -12.84 0.87
N GLN A 104 -26.32 -12.60 -0.24
CA GLN A 104 -26.22 -13.57 -1.33
C GLN A 104 -25.03 -14.53 -1.19
N LYS A 105 -23.94 -14.07 -0.60
CA LYS A 105 -22.64 -14.77 -0.59
C LYS A 105 -22.10 -15.05 0.80
N THR A 106 -22.69 -14.49 1.83
CA THR A 106 -22.19 -14.55 3.21
C THR A 106 -20.77 -13.91 3.34
N ILE A 107 -20.43 -12.99 2.41
CA ILE A 107 -19.17 -12.25 2.43
C ILE A 107 -19.46 -10.86 2.98
N ASP A 108 -18.88 -10.52 4.11
CA ASP A 108 -18.98 -9.20 4.70
C ASP A 108 -17.77 -8.33 4.28
N LEU A 109 -17.95 -7.52 3.24
CA LEU A 109 -16.91 -6.61 2.75
C LEU A 109 -16.46 -5.59 3.80
N GLN A 110 -17.28 -5.28 4.82
CA GLN A 110 -16.91 -4.33 5.86
C GLN A 110 -15.86 -4.88 6.83
N THR A 111 -15.84 -6.19 7.02
CA THR A 111 -14.88 -6.84 7.92
C THR A 111 -13.57 -7.21 7.27
N ILE A 112 -13.46 -7.04 5.94
CA ILE A 112 -12.25 -7.38 5.20
C ILE A 112 -11.37 -6.15 5.06
N PRO A 113 -10.19 -6.07 5.74
CA PRO A 113 -9.28 -4.96 5.63
C PRO A 113 -8.81 -4.77 4.18
N GLY A 114 -8.90 -3.53 3.70
CA GLY A 114 -8.51 -3.20 2.32
C GLY A 114 -9.58 -3.46 1.26
N SER A 115 -10.78 -3.92 1.63
CA SER A 115 -11.89 -4.07 0.66
C SER A 115 -12.24 -2.76 -0.04
N GLY A 116 -12.06 -1.61 0.63
CA GLY A 116 -12.22 -0.27 0.07
C GLY A 116 -11.02 0.21 -0.76
N ALA A 117 -9.90 -0.51 -0.78
CA ALA A 117 -8.73 -0.09 -1.54
C ALA A 117 -9.07 0.11 -3.02
N ALA A 118 -8.40 1.09 -3.64
CA ALA A 118 -8.56 1.39 -5.06
C ALA A 118 -10.03 1.66 -5.48
N GLY A 119 -10.78 2.38 -4.66
CA GLY A 119 -12.18 2.72 -4.95
C GLY A 119 -13.13 1.53 -4.94
N GLY A 120 -12.86 0.53 -4.08
CA GLY A 120 -13.64 -0.69 -3.92
C GLY A 120 -13.17 -1.87 -4.79
N LEU A 121 -12.09 -1.70 -5.55
CA LEU A 121 -11.50 -2.79 -6.34
C LEU A 121 -11.02 -3.94 -5.46
N GLY A 122 -10.53 -3.65 -4.23
CA GLY A 122 -10.19 -4.67 -3.23
C GLY A 122 -11.37 -5.61 -2.95
N GLY A 123 -12.55 -5.06 -2.70
CA GLY A 123 -13.78 -5.84 -2.52
C GLY A 123 -14.13 -6.69 -3.74
N ALA A 124 -13.96 -6.15 -4.95
CA ALA A 124 -14.22 -6.89 -6.19
C ALA A 124 -13.28 -8.09 -6.38
N ILE A 125 -12.00 -7.96 -6.00
CA ILE A 125 -11.04 -9.07 -6.01
C ILE A 125 -11.50 -10.18 -5.06
N VAL A 126 -11.95 -9.81 -3.85
CA VAL A 126 -12.47 -10.79 -2.87
C VAL A 126 -13.69 -11.51 -3.40
N LEU A 127 -14.62 -10.81 -4.07
CA LEU A 127 -15.82 -11.41 -4.67
C LEU A 127 -15.50 -12.42 -5.78
N LEU A 128 -14.36 -12.28 -6.42
CA LEU A 128 -13.84 -13.21 -7.43
C LEU A 128 -13.02 -14.37 -6.82
N GLY A 129 -13.05 -14.53 -5.48
CA GLY A 129 -12.30 -15.56 -4.77
C GLY A 129 -10.82 -15.22 -4.56
N GLY A 130 -10.40 -13.99 -4.87
CA GLY A 130 -9.04 -13.52 -4.60
C GLY A 130 -8.83 -13.12 -3.14
N THR A 131 -7.59 -12.85 -2.80
CA THR A 131 -7.17 -12.42 -1.45
C THR A 131 -6.50 -11.07 -1.48
N LEU A 132 -6.50 -10.37 -0.34
CA LEU A 132 -5.79 -9.10 -0.16
C LEU A 132 -4.59 -9.30 0.77
N THR A 133 -3.47 -8.68 0.45
CA THR A 133 -2.27 -8.69 1.27
C THR A 133 -1.53 -7.36 1.20
N SER A 134 -0.62 -7.10 2.15
CA SER A 134 0.22 -5.91 2.12
C SER A 134 1.15 -5.94 0.91
N GLY A 135 1.20 -4.83 0.17
CA GLY A 135 2.12 -4.64 -0.94
C GLY A 135 3.57 -4.72 -0.48
N PHE A 136 3.89 -4.08 0.66
CA PHE A 136 5.22 -4.18 1.26
C PHE A 136 5.59 -5.64 1.57
N SER A 137 4.72 -6.38 2.27
CA SER A 137 5.01 -7.77 2.66
C SER A 137 5.28 -8.65 1.44
N ARG A 138 4.49 -8.47 0.38
CA ARG A 138 4.67 -9.24 -0.86
C ARG A 138 5.98 -8.91 -1.59
N ILE A 139 6.33 -7.63 -1.68
CA ILE A 139 7.61 -7.22 -2.28
C ILE A 139 8.78 -7.68 -1.42
N ALA A 140 8.68 -7.60 -0.09
CA ALA A 140 9.69 -8.09 0.83
C ALA A 140 9.95 -9.60 0.66
N GLU A 141 8.88 -10.38 0.49
CA GLU A 141 8.96 -11.81 0.18
C GLU A 141 9.67 -12.08 -1.16
N LEU A 142 9.22 -11.41 -2.24
CA LEU A 142 9.80 -11.55 -3.57
C LEU A 142 11.29 -11.18 -3.62
N LEU A 143 11.70 -10.18 -2.84
CA LEU A 143 13.09 -9.74 -2.72
C LEU A 143 13.88 -10.55 -1.69
N ASN A 144 13.23 -11.48 -0.98
CA ASN A 144 13.84 -12.28 0.09
C ASN A 144 14.52 -11.39 1.16
N LEU A 145 13.84 -10.30 1.56
CA LEU A 145 14.39 -9.31 2.48
C LEU A 145 14.69 -9.89 3.86
N ASP A 146 13.94 -10.91 4.34
CA ASP A 146 14.22 -11.59 5.62
C ASP A 146 15.66 -12.13 5.67
N ASN A 147 16.10 -12.82 4.63
CA ASN A 147 17.47 -13.36 4.59
C ASN A 147 18.51 -12.23 4.50
N SER A 148 18.22 -11.17 3.75
CA SER A 148 19.12 -10.01 3.66
C SER A 148 19.27 -9.33 5.02
N LEU A 149 18.17 -9.14 5.75
CA LEU A 149 18.17 -8.50 7.07
C LEU A 149 18.93 -9.31 8.13
N GLN A 150 18.86 -10.65 8.08
CA GLN A 150 19.60 -11.51 9.02
C GLN A 150 21.13 -11.35 8.91
N SER A 151 21.62 -10.91 7.78
CA SER A 151 23.05 -10.71 7.51
C SER A 151 23.49 -9.25 7.55
N CYS A 152 22.62 -8.33 7.96
CA CYS A 152 22.93 -6.91 8.05
C CYS A 152 23.30 -6.49 9.47
N ASP A 153 24.24 -5.56 9.61
CA ASP A 153 24.57 -4.89 10.86
C ASP A 153 23.74 -3.60 11.05
N LEU A 154 23.26 -3.03 9.97
CA LEU A 154 22.51 -1.77 9.94
C LEU A 154 21.62 -1.70 8.70
N VAL A 155 20.40 -1.21 8.87
CA VAL A 155 19.51 -0.82 7.76
C VAL A 155 19.46 0.69 7.63
N ILE A 156 19.60 1.19 6.42
CA ILE A 156 19.34 2.59 6.10
C ILE A 156 18.14 2.66 5.15
N THR A 157 17.12 3.40 5.55
CA THR A 157 15.90 3.62 4.76
C THR A 157 15.59 5.10 4.66
N GLY A 158 14.57 5.48 3.89
CA GLY A 158 14.18 6.89 3.81
C GLY A 158 12.95 7.13 2.97
N GLU A 159 12.43 8.34 3.11
CA GLU A 159 11.31 8.86 2.32
C GLU A 159 11.38 10.40 2.21
N GLY A 160 10.50 10.99 1.39
CA GLY A 160 10.45 12.43 1.23
C GLY A 160 10.05 13.18 2.50
N CYS A 161 9.05 12.69 3.21
CA CYS A 161 8.59 13.26 4.48
C CYS A 161 8.16 12.14 5.42
N LEU A 162 8.85 12.04 6.56
CA LEU A 162 8.44 11.16 7.64
C LEU A 162 7.45 11.92 8.55
N ASP A 163 6.21 11.46 8.58
CA ASP A 163 5.10 12.06 9.33
C ASP A 163 4.28 11.00 10.08
N THR A 164 3.24 11.42 10.78
CA THR A 164 2.37 10.50 11.53
C THR A 164 1.65 9.48 10.62
N GLN A 165 1.42 9.81 9.35
CA GLN A 165 0.84 8.86 8.39
C GLN A 165 1.85 7.76 8.00
N SER A 166 3.15 8.05 8.07
CA SER A 166 4.21 7.06 7.80
C SER A 166 4.17 5.90 8.79
N GLN A 167 3.67 6.13 10.02
CA GLN A 167 3.48 5.09 11.03
C GLN A 167 2.42 4.05 10.67
N SER A 168 1.51 4.37 9.75
CA SER A 168 0.47 3.46 9.28
C SER A 168 0.98 2.34 8.35
N GLY A 169 2.30 2.11 8.28
CA GLY A 169 2.89 0.99 7.53
C GLY A 169 3.53 1.36 6.21
N LYS A 170 3.88 2.66 5.98
CA LYS A 170 4.71 3.03 4.82
C LYS A 170 6.06 2.31 4.88
N VAL A 171 6.70 2.18 3.72
CA VAL A 171 7.93 1.39 3.51
C VAL A 171 9.02 1.62 4.58
N PRO A 172 9.38 2.86 5.01
CA PRO A 172 10.43 3.05 6.01
C PRO A 172 10.11 2.42 7.37
N VAL A 173 8.87 2.56 7.83
CA VAL A 173 8.43 1.98 9.12
C VAL A 173 8.29 0.46 9.00
N ALA A 174 7.76 -0.02 7.86
CA ALA A 174 7.59 -1.45 7.64
C ALA A 174 8.93 -2.19 7.60
N ILE A 175 9.95 -1.63 6.91
CA ILE A 175 11.30 -2.22 6.88
C ILE A 175 11.98 -2.15 8.26
N ALA A 176 11.79 -1.06 9.03
CA ALA A 176 12.34 -0.94 10.37
C ALA A 176 11.75 -2.00 11.32
N ARG A 177 10.43 -2.21 11.28
CA ARG A 177 9.76 -3.26 12.05
C ARG A 177 10.21 -4.66 11.65
N MET A 178 10.45 -4.88 10.36
CA MET A 178 10.98 -6.14 9.84
C MET A 178 12.42 -6.38 10.34
N ALA A 179 13.30 -5.38 10.26
CA ALA A 179 14.67 -5.44 10.76
C ALA A 179 14.74 -5.67 12.27
N LYS A 180 13.81 -5.06 13.03
CA LYS A 180 13.71 -5.22 14.49
C LYS A 180 13.50 -6.69 14.93
N LYS A 181 12.84 -7.53 14.11
CA LYS A 181 12.70 -8.96 14.38
C LYS A 181 14.05 -9.68 14.47
N TYR A 182 15.04 -9.16 13.74
CA TYR A 182 16.40 -9.69 13.70
C TYR A 182 17.38 -8.88 14.56
N GLN A 183 16.86 -7.93 15.37
CA GLN A 183 17.66 -7.03 16.21
C GLN A 183 18.60 -6.14 15.39
N VAL A 184 18.30 -5.90 14.13
CA VAL A 184 19.09 -5.02 13.25
C VAL A 184 18.59 -3.59 13.42
N PRO A 185 19.46 -2.64 13.83
CA PRO A 185 19.10 -1.24 13.96
C PRO A 185 18.79 -0.61 12.60
N THR A 186 17.82 0.31 12.60
CA THR A 186 17.41 1.01 11.36
C THR A 186 17.55 2.51 11.55
N ILE A 187 18.17 3.18 10.58
CA ILE A 187 18.28 4.64 10.48
C ILE A 187 17.43 5.11 9.31
N ALA A 188 16.64 6.17 9.51
CA ALA A 188 15.89 6.82 8.45
C ALA A 188 16.54 8.14 8.01
N LEU A 189 16.74 8.31 6.69
CA LEU A 189 17.20 9.54 6.06
C LEU A 189 16.04 10.12 5.24
N CYS A 190 15.50 11.25 5.68
CA CYS A 190 14.26 11.80 5.13
C CYS A 190 14.46 13.22 4.60
N GLY A 191 13.69 13.60 3.59
CA GLY A 191 13.67 14.97 3.07
C GLY A 191 13.20 15.97 4.14
N SER A 192 12.20 15.57 4.93
CA SER A 192 11.76 16.29 6.13
C SER A 192 11.22 15.31 7.18
N VAL A 193 11.21 15.76 8.44
CA VAL A 193 10.73 14.96 9.59
C VAL A 193 9.69 15.80 10.32
N LYS A 194 8.46 15.29 10.43
CA LYS A 194 7.31 15.95 11.06
C LYS A 194 6.68 15.11 12.17
N ILE A 195 7.43 14.21 12.76
CA ILE A 195 6.98 13.38 13.87
C ILE A 195 7.64 13.82 15.18
N GLU A 196 6.92 13.66 16.27
CA GLU A 196 7.48 13.85 17.60
C GLU A 196 8.57 12.79 17.89
N THR A 197 9.62 13.21 18.61
CA THR A 197 10.82 12.40 18.86
C THR A 197 10.51 11.04 19.49
N GLY A 198 9.46 10.93 20.32
CA GLY A 198 9.06 9.68 20.97
C GLY A 198 8.55 8.62 20.02
N LEU A 199 7.78 9.03 19.00
CA LEU A 199 7.18 8.12 18.02
C LEU A 199 8.21 7.54 17.02
N ALA A 200 9.28 8.31 16.72
CA ALA A 200 10.38 7.82 15.88
C ALA A 200 11.24 6.75 16.60
N ALA A 201 11.40 6.89 17.91
CA ALA A 201 12.25 6.00 18.70
C ALA A 201 11.68 4.57 18.86
N GLU A 202 10.41 4.35 18.56
CA GLU A 202 9.82 3.00 18.62
C GLU A 202 10.34 2.06 17.53
N ASP A 203 10.51 2.58 16.33
CA ASP A 203 10.85 1.77 15.15
C ASP A 203 12.28 2.04 14.63
N PHE A 204 12.87 3.20 14.92
CA PHE A 204 14.16 3.62 14.38
C PHE A 204 15.20 3.84 15.50
N LEU A 205 16.46 3.46 15.21
CA LEU A 205 17.60 3.87 16.02
C LEU A 205 17.80 5.38 15.99
N ALA A 206 17.67 5.97 14.80
CA ALA A 206 17.77 7.41 14.58
C ALA A 206 17.03 7.83 13.30
N VAL A 207 16.57 9.07 13.28
CA VAL A 207 15.93 9.69 12.11
C VAL A 207 16.62 11.02 11.83
N PHE A 208 17.03 11.23 10.58
CA PHE A 208 17.72 12.45 10.15
C PHE A 208 16.99 13.11 8.98
N SER A 209 16.89 14.45 9.03
CA SER A 209 16.64 15.22 7.82
C SER A 209 17.91 15.29 6.98
N ILE A 210 17.80 15.10 5.67
CA ILE A 210 18.93 15.27 4.74
C ILE A 210 19.25 16.74 4.48
N GLN A 211 18.40 17.67 4.91
CA GLN A 211 18.59 19.10 4.66
C GLN A 211 19.73 19.65 5.51
N GLN A 212 20.74 20.20 4.86
CA GLN A 212 21.93 20.75 5.51
C GLN A 212 21.70 22.19 6.02
N GLN A 213 20.71 22.89 5.46
CA GLN A 213 20.34 24.26 5.78
C GLN A 213 18.88 24.50 5.41
N PRO A 214 18.25 25.57 5.92
CA PRO A 214 16.92 25.98 5.47
C PRO A 214 16.93 26.34 3.99
N ILE A 215 16.10 25.68 3.21
CA ILE A 215 15.94 25.92 1.75
C ILE A 215 14.46 25.81 1.38
N SER A 216 14.09 26.35 0.22
CA SER A 216 12.72 26.21 -0.30
C SER A 216 12.42 24.75 -0.65
N LEU A 217 11.14 24.39 -0.66
CA LEU A 217 10.74 23.03 -1.07
C LEU A 217 11.19 22.71 -2.49
N GLU A 218 11.12 23.65 -3.41
CA GLU A 218 11.57 23.50 -4.78
C GLU A 218 13.06 23.14 -4.86
N ALA A 219 13.90 23.86 -4.10
CA ALA A 219 15.33 23.55 -4.03
C ALA A 219 15.60 22.20 -3.31
N ALA A 220 14.78 21.86 -2.30
CA ALA A 220 14.93 20.62 -1.54
C ALA A 220 14.63 19.37 -2.36
N ILE A 221 13.69 19.42 -3.30
CA ILE A 221 13.31 18.30 -4.18
C ILE A 221 14.15 18.24 -5.47
N ASP A 222 15.02 19.24 -5.73
CA ASP A 222 15.94 19.16 -6.86
C ASP A 222 16.83 17.92 -6.74
N LYS A 223 16.94 17.16 -7.82
CA LYS A 223 17.66 15.89 -7.84
C LYS A 223 19.12 16.04 -7.42
N THR A 224 19.80 17.06 -7.91
CA THR A 224 21.23 17.28 -7.63
C THR A 224 21.45 17.63 -6.17
N THR A 225 20.63 18.52 -5.62
CA THR A 225 20.64 18.93 -4.22
C THR A 225 20.33 17.73 -3.31
N THR A 226 19.28 16.99 -3.62
CA THR A 226 18.88 15.79 -2.85
C THR A 226 20.00 14.76 -2.80
N LEU A 227 20.59 14.39 -3.94
CA LEU A 227 21.67 13.39 -4.01
C LEU A 227 22.95 13.87 -3.27
N SER A 228 23.29 15.15 -3.38
CA SER A 228 24.41 15.74 -2.64
C SER A 228 24.20 15.65 -1.13
N ASN A 229 23.02 16.05 -0.65
CA ASN A 229 22.66 16.03 0.77
C ASN A 229 22.66 14.60 1.34
N ILE A 230 22.10 13.62 0.63
CA ILE A 230 22.15 12.21 1.03
C ILE A 230 23.59 11.73 1.13
N LYS A 231 24.43 12.03 0.13
CA LYS A 231 25.83 11.63 0.11
C LYS A 231 26.61 12.19 1.30
N ILE A 232 26.44 13.48 1.60
CA ILE A 232 27.13 14.14 2.71
C ILE A 232 26.68 13.52 4.05
N LEU A 233 25.37 13.38 4.26
CA LEU A 233 24.86 12.81 5.51
C LEU A 233 25.27 11.36 5.68
N ALA A 234 25.16 10.53 4.65
CA ALA A 234 25.56 9.14 4.70
C ALA A 234 27.07 8.99 5.00
N ALA A 235 27.91 9.80 4.37
CA ALA A 235 29.34 9.79 4.65
C ALA A 235 29.65 10.14 6.12
N ASN A 236 29.01 11.17 6.66
CA ASN A 236 29.19 11.56 8.07
C ASN A 236 28.72 10.46 9.04
N LEU A 237 27.59 9.82 8.76
CA LEU A 237 27.08 8.70 9.56
C LEU A 237 28.05 7.51 9.54
N MET A 238 28.57 7.15 8.37
CA MET A 238 29.55 6.06 8.25
C MET A 238 30.87 6.36 8.97
N LEU A 239 31.34 7.60 8.96
CA LEU A 239 32.51 8.03 9.74
C LEU A 239 32.24 7.91 11.25
N LEU A 240 31.05 8.31 11.71
CA LEU A 240 30.64 8.16 13.11
C LEU A 240 30.61 6.69 13.51
N ILE A 241 29.92 5.84 12.75
CA ILE A 241 29.79 4.40 13.04
C ILE A 241 31.18 3.72 13.09
N ALA A 242 32.06 4.07 12.18
CA ALA A 242 33.41 3.49 12.13
C ALA A 242 34.26 3.78 13.39
N GLN A 243 33.93 4.81 14.17
CA GLN A 243 34.63 5.11 15.44
C GLN A 243 34.18 4.18 16.58
N PHE A 244 32.96 3.63 16.53
CA PHE A 244 32.43 2.75 17.58
C PHE A 244 32.70 1.27 17.28
N ASN A 245 33.14 0.93 16.08
CA ASN A 245 33.48 -0.43 15.67
C ASN A 245 34.98 -0.75 15.79
N LYS A 246 35.73 0.11 16.52
CA LYS A 246 37.11 -0.13 16.93
C LYS A 246 37.14 -0.71 18.33
#